data_941a37fd81b0ef1dd20b18389611c2ab
#
_entry.id   941a37fd81b0ef1dd20b18389611c2ab
#
_cell.length_a   1.000
_cell.length_b   1.000
_cell.length_c   1.000
_cell.angle_alpha   90.00
_cell.angle_beta   90.00
_cell.angle_gamma   90.00
#
_symmetry.space_group_name_H-M   'P 1'
#
loop_
_entity.id
_entity.type
_entity.pdbx_description
1 polymer ?
#
loop_
_entity_poly.entity_id
_entity_poly.type
_entity_poly.pdbx_seq_one_letter_code
_entity_poly.pdbx_strand_id
1 'polypeptide(L)'
;MVDHSITGKNVLIAGGAKNLGGLIATDLATHGAKAAALHYNSDASRAEAEKTAEAVRAAGADAYLFQADLTTAGAVEKLFADAKAAMGSIEIAVNTVGKVLKKPIVEISEAEYDDMSAVNAKSAFFFIKEAGRTLSDNGKLVTLVTSLLGAYTPFYAAYAGGKAPVEHYTRAASKEFGARGVSVTAVGPGPMDTPFFYPAEGEDAVAYHKTAAALSAFTRTGLTDIEDIVPFIRFLVSDGWWMTGQTILVNGGYTTK
;
A
#
# COMPACT_ATOMS: atom_id res chain seq x y z
N MET A 1 -10.30 -0.01 27.88
CA MET A 1 -10.13 0.68 26.58
C MET A 1 -9.51 -0.31 25.61
N VAL A 2 -9.86 -0.22 24.32
CA VAL A 2 -9.23 -1.06 23.29
C VAL A 2 -7.78 -0.62 23.13
N ASP A 3 -6.87 -1.60 23.02
CA ASP A 3 -5.46 -1.33 22.72
C ASP A 3 -5.27 -1.16 21.21
N HIS A 4 -4.92 0.04 20.78
CA HIS A 4 -4.60 0.38 19.41
C HIS A 4 -3.08 0.42 19.12
N SER A 5 -2.23 0.03 20.08
CA SER A 5 -0.79 -0.05 19.85
C SER A 5 -0.42 -1.08 18.79
N ILE A 6 0.76 -0.97 18.23
CA ILE A 6 1.33 -1.96 17.27
C ILE A 6 1.91 -3.15 18.04
N THR A 7 2.26 -2.94 19.30
CA THR A 7 2.94 -3.94 20.13
C THR A 7 2.17 -5.26 20.19
N GLY A 8 2.85 -6.33 19.83
CA GLY A 8 2.30 -7.69 19.86
C GLY A 8 1.33 -8.03 18.72
N LYS A 9 1.11 -7.11 17.76
CA LYS A 9 0.20 -7.34 16.62
C LYS A 9 0.92 -8.02 15.45
N ASN A 10 0.17 -8.83 14.71
CA ASN A 10 0.62 -9.46 13.47
C ASN A 10 0.18 -8.63 12.26
N VAL A 11 1.11 -8.45 11.33
CA VAL A 11 0.93 -7.55 10.18
C VAL A 11 1.02 -8.34 8.87
N LEU A 12 0.08 -8.14 7.95
CA LEU A 12 0.16 -8.62 6.57
C LEU A 12 0.42 -7.45 5.63
N ILE A 13 1.49 -7.52 4.83
CA ILE A 13 1.84 -6.47 3.87
C ILE A 13 1.89 -7.05 2.45
N ALA A 14 0.88 -6.72 1.64
CA ALA A 14 0.93 -7.00 0.21
C ALA A 14 1.88 -6.00 -0.48
N GLY A 15 2.84 -6.52 -1.24
CA GLY A 15 3.96 -5.73 -1.79
C GLY A 15 5.05 -5.42 -0.75
N GLY A 16 5.16 -6.24 0.30
CA GLY A 16 6.06 -6.06 1.42
C GLY A 16 7.54 -6.37 1.17
N ALA A 17 7.91 -6.78 -0.06
CA ALA A 17 9.28 -7.21 -0.34
C ALA A 17 10.32 -6.07 -0.37
N LYS A 18 9.93 -4.86 -0.75
CA LYS A 18 10.86 -3.74 -0.99
C LYS A 18 10.14 -2.39 -0.97
N ASN A 19 10.92 -1.33 -1.21
CA ASN A 19 10.44 0.05 -1.30
C ASN A 19 9.56 0.41 -0.08
N LEU A 20 8.45 1.13 -0.32
CA LEU A 20 7.54 1.55 0.74
C LEU A 20 7.00 0.38 1.58
N GLY A 21 6.61 -0.74 0.95
CA GLY A 21 6.08 -1.91 1.68
C GLY A 21 7.11 -2.56 2.60
N GLY A 22 8.35 -2.70 2.14
CA GLY A 22 9.45 -3.22 2.95
C GLY A 22 9.82 -2.29 4.10
N LEU A 23 9.81 -0.98 3.86
CA LEU A 23 10.10 0.00 4.90
C LEU A 23 8.98 0.05 5.96
N ILE A 24 7.70 -0.04 5.55
CA ILE A 24 6.57 -0.19 6.49
C ILE A 24 6.74 -1.43 7.36
N ALA A 25 7.13 -2.58 6.77
CA ALA A 25 7.33 -3.81 7.52
C ALA A 25 8.39 -3.65 8.62
N THR A 26 9.54 -3.10 8.27
CA THR A 26 10.65 -2.88 9.19
C THR A 26 10.29 -1.85 10.27
N ASP A 27 9.60 -0.77 9.90
CA ASP A 27 9.16 0.25 10.84
C ASP A 27 8.15 -0.31 11.87
N LEU A 28 7.15 -1.06 11.41
CA LEU A 28 6.18 -1.68 12.32
C LEU A 28 6.83 -2.71 13.25
N ALA A 29 7.81 -3.49 12.76
CA ALA A 29 8.61 -4.38 13.59
C ALA A 29 9.38 -3.61 14.67
N THR A 30 10.05 -2.51 14.31
CA THR A 30 10.77 -1.63 15.26
C THR A 30 9.83 -1.04 16.33
N HIS A 31 8.54 -0.88 16.01
CA HIS A 31 7.52 -0.39 16.94
C HIS A 31 6.74 -1.51 17.64
N GLY A 32 7.30 -2.72 17.66
CA GLY A 32 6.83 -3.82 18.50
C GLY A 32 5.82 -4.75 17.85
N ALA A 33 5.64 -4.73 16.53
CA ALA A 33 4.88 -5.79 15.85
C ALA A 33 5.49 -7.16 16.18
N LYS A 34 4.64 -8.16 16.40
CA LYS A 34 5.08 -9.51 16.77
C LYS A 34 5.59 -10.27 15.55
N ALA A 35 4.87 -10.16 14.44
CA ALA A 35 5.20 -10.86 13.20
C ALA A 35 4.74 -10.08 11.97
N ALA A 36 5.45 -10.24 10.86
CA ALA A 36 5.09 -9.70 9.56
C ALA A 36 5.02 -10.80 8.48
N ALA A 37 3.87 -10.91 7.82
CA ALA A 37 3.68 -11.67 6.60
C ALA A 37 3.96 -10.75 5.40
N LEU A 38 5.01 -11.01 4.65
CA LEU A 38 5.50 -10.19 3.54
C LEU A 38 5.17 -10.87 2.22
N HIS A 39 4.28 -10.27 1.45
CA HIS A 39 3.96 -10.76 0.12
C HIS A 39 4.88 -10.14 -0.93
N TYR A 40 5.29 -10.95 -1.92
CA TYR A 40 5.98 -10.55 -3.15
C TYR A 40 5.42 -11.29 -4.36
N ASN A 41 5.55 -10.68 -5.57
CA ASN A 41 4.84 -11.15 -6.76
C ASN A 41 5.52 -12.32 -7.48
N SER A 42 6.85 -12.31 -7.59
CA SER A 42 7.59 -13.24 -8.45
C SER A 42 8.99 -13.52 -7.93
N ASP A 43 9.62 -14.56 -8.47
CA ASP A 43 11.01 -14.94 -8.12
C ASP A 43 12.01 -13.79 -8.30
N ALA A 44 11.78 -12.90 -9.24
CA ALA A 44 12.61 -11.70 -9.43
C ALA A 44 12.64 -10.76 -8.20
N SER A 45 11.64 -10.83 -7.33
CA SER A 45 11.58 -10.05 -6.08
C SER A 45 11.95 -10.84 -4.84
N ARG A 46 12.35 -12.11 -4.97
CA ARG A 46 12.62 -12.99 -3.84
C ARG A 46 13.79 -12.51 -2.99
N ALA A 47 14.91 -12.15 -3.62
CA ALA A 47 16.08 -11.66 -2.90
C ALA A 47 15.79 -10.38 -2.09
N GLU A 48 14.99 -9.46 -2.65
CA GLU A 48 14.53 -8.27 -1.95
C GLU A 48 13.61 -8.62 -0.78
N ALA A 49 12.72 -9.61 -0.96
CA ALA A 49 11.84 -10.07 0.10
C ALA A 49 12.62 -10.72 1.26
N GLU A 50 13.62 -11.53 0.96
CA GLU A 50 14.51 -12.14 1.96
C GLU A 50 15.27 -11.08 2.75
N LYS A 51 15.83 -10.07 2.07
CA LYS A 51 16.50 -8.94 2.71
C LYS A 51 15.57 -8.14 3.63
N THR A 52 14.33 -7.89 3.20
CA THR A 52 13.33 -7.24 4.06
C THR A 52 12.96 -8.12 5.27
N ALA A 53 12.81 -9.43 5.07
CA ALA A 53 12.52 -10.36 6.16
C ALA A 53 13.67 -10.40 7.19
N GLU A 54 14.91 -10.32 6.76
CA GLU A 54 16.08 -10.21 7.66
C GLU A 54 16.03 -8.90 8.47
N ALA A 55 15.70 -7.77 7.83
CA ALA A 55 15.56 -6.49 8.54
C ALA A 55 14.41 -6.52 9.57
N VAL A 56 13.28 -7.14 9.24
CA VAL A 56 12.15 -7.34 10.17
C VAL A 56 12.58 -8.19 11.37
N ARG A 57 13.32 -9.29 11.14
CA ARG A 57 13.83 -10.13 12.23
C ARG A 57 14.86 -9.41 13.09
N ALA A 58 15.74 -8.63 12.47
CA ALA A 58 16.71 -7.81 13.19
C ALA A 58 16.03 -6.73 14.07
N ALA A 59 14.84 -6.27 13.67
CA ALA A 59 14.01 -5.36 14.46
C ALA A 59 13.19 -6.07 15.58
N GLY A 60 13.28 -7.41 15.68
CA GLY A 60 12.70 -8.17 16.78
C GLY A 60 11.36 -8.85 16.49
N ALA A 61 10.88 -8.84 15.24
CA ALA A 61 9.65 -9.50 14.85
C ALA A 61 9.92 -10.78 14.03
N ASP A 62 8.98 -11.73 14.05
CA ASP A 62 9.01 -12.84 13.12
C ASP A 62 8.68 -12.38 11.69
N ALA A 63 9.26 -13.02 10.67
CA ALA A 63 9.00 -12.68 9.28
C ALA A 63 8.70 -13.93 8.44
N TYR A 64 7.59 -13.89 7.71
CA TYR A 64 7.11 -14.94 6.82
C TYR A 64 6.98 -14.41 5.40
N LEU A 65 7.44 -15.17 4.41
CA LEU A 65 7.44 -14.77 3.00
C LEU A 65 6.39 -15.54 2.21
N PHE A 66 5.59 -14.84 1.42
CA PHE A 66 4.55 -15.42 0.58
C PHE A 66 4.65 -14.89 -0.85
N GLN A 67 4.85 -15.80 -1.80
CA GLN A 67 4.84 -15.46 -3.22
C GLN A 67 3.46 -15.72 -3.81
N ALA A 68 2.87 -14.70 -4.46
CA ALA A 68 1.61 -14.83 -5.16
C ALA A 68 1.43 -13.76 -6.25
N ASP A 69 0.67 -14.05 -7.30
CA ASP A 69 0.12 -13.05 -8.20
C ASP A 69 -1.29 -12.66 -7.72
N LEU A 70 -1.42 -11.47 -7.16
CA LEU A 70 -2.69 -10.99 -6.58
C LEU A 70 -3.72 -10.47 -7.60
N THR A 71 -3.51 -10.66 -8.89
CA THR A 71 -4.49 -10.32 -9.93
C THR A 71 -5.72 -11.23 -9.93
N THR A 72 -5.67 -12.33 -9.18
CA THR A 72 -6.80 -13.28 -9.02
C THR A 72 -7.34 -13.29 -7.60
N ALA A 73 -8.65 -13.45 -7.46
CA ALA A 73 -9.33 -13.52 -6.15
C ALA A 73 -8.81 -14.65 -5.29
N GLY A 74 -8.61 -15.84 -5.88
CA GLY A 74 -8.15 -17.03 -5.17
C GLY A 74 -6.72 -16.88 -4.62
N ALA A 75 -5.84 -16.16 -5.31
CA ALA A 75 -4.50 -15.89 -4.81
C ALA A 75 -4.53 -14.96 -3.59
N VAL A 76 -5.41 -13.95 -3.58
CA VAL A 76 -5.60 -13.06 -2.43
C VAL A 76 -6.16 -13.84 -1.23
N GLU A 77 -7.20 -14.66 -1.45
CA GLU A 77 -7.79 -15.51 -0.40
C GLU A 77 -6.72 -16.43 0.20
N LYS A 78 -5.94 -17.10 -0.65
CA LYS A 78 -4.84 -17.96 -0.20
C LYS A 78 -3.78 -17.22 0.60
N LEU A 79 -3.39 -16.01 0.19
CA LEU A 79 -2.42 -15.19 0.92
C LEU A 79 -2.89 -14.92 2.37
N PHE A 80 -4.15 -14.52 2.55
CA PHE A 80 -4.71 -14.29 3.89
C PHE A 80 -4.79 -15.57 4.72
N ALA A 81 -5.20 -16.69 4.10
CA ALA A 81 -5.26 -17.98 4.77
C ALA A 81 -3.88 -18.47 5.24
N ASP A 82 -2.88 -18.41 4.36
CA ASP A 82 -1.50 -18.81 4.66
C ASP A 82 -0.87 -17.90 5.75
N ALA A 83 -1.06 -16.59 5.63
CA ALA A 83 -0.56 -15.63 6.62
C ALA A 83 -1.20 -15.87 8.00
N LYS A 84 -2.52 -16.09 8.05
CA LYS A 84 -3.22 -16.43 9.30
C LYS A 84 -2.76 -17.76 9.87
N ALA A 85 -2.53 -18.77 9.04
CA ALA A 85 -2.02 -20.07 9.48
C ALA A 85 -0.62 -19.95 10.09
N ALA A 86 0.24 -19.10 9.51
CA ALA A 86 1.60 -18.88 10.00
C ALA A 86 1.66 -18.06 11.30
N MET A 87 0.81 -17.03 11.44
CA MET A 87 0.87 -16.07 12.56
C MET A 87 -0.21 -16.29 13.62
N GLY A 88 -1.26 -17.08 13.33
CA GLY A 88 -2.41 -17.32 14.22
C GLY A 88 -3.52 -16.29 14.04
N SER A 89 -3.19 -15.02 13.91
CA SER A 89 -4.13 -13.91 13.70
C SER A 89 -3.52 -12.84 12.76
N ILE A 90 -4.35 -11.93 12.28
CA ILE A 90 -3.91 -10.74 11.54
C ILE A 90 -4.66 -9.55 12.12
N GLU A 91 -3.95 -8.58 12.68
CA GLU A 91 -4.52 -7.37 13.27
C GLU A 91 -4.36 -6.16 12.34
N ILE A 92 -3.30 -6.15 11.53
CA ILE A 92 -2.98 -5.05 10.63
C ILE A 92 -2.78 -5.61 9.23
N ALA A 93 -3.43 -5.02 8.22
CA ALA A 93 -3.23 -5.35 6.82
C ALA A 93 -2.91 -4.08 6.02
N VAL A 94 -1.82 -4.11 5.26
CA VAL A 94 -1.39 -2.99 4.40
C VAL A 94 -1.24 -3.48 2.98
N ASN A 95 -1.90 -2.81 2.03
CA ASN A 95 -1.78 -3.12 0.60
C ASN A 95 -1.02 -2.03 -0.13
N THR A 96 0.19 -2.33 -0.56
CA THR A 96 1.03 -1.42 -1.38
C THR A 96 1.11 -1.85 -2.85
N VAL A 97 0.36 -2.87 -3.25
CA VAL A 97 0.38 -3.41 -4.61
C VAL A 97 -0.11 -2.37 -5.61
N GLY A 98 0.59 -2.26 -6.71
CA GLY A 98 0.23 -1.41 -7.84
C GLY A 98 1.20 -1.54 -9.01
N LYS A 99 0.76 -1.05 -10.16
CA LYS A 99 1.56 -0.96 -11.38
C LYS A 99 1.21 0.32 -12.12
N VAL A 100 2.20 1.03 -12.63
CA VAL A 100 2.02 2.26 -13.42
C VAL A 100 2.02 1.92 -14.91
N LEU A 101 1.11 2.54 -15.63
CA LEU A 101 1.16 2.70 -17.09
C LEU A 101 1.01 4.18 -17.43
N LYS A 102 2.02 4.75 -18.08
CA LYS A 102 2.00 6.11 -18.61
C LYS A 102 1.93 6.05 -20.12
N LYS A 103 0.75 6.31 -20.68
CA LYS A 103 0.50 6.18 -22.12
C LYS A 103 -0.70 7.05 -22.53
N PRO A 104 -0.69 7.66 -23.76
CA PRO A 104 -1.87 8.34 -24.28
C PRO A 104 -3.11 7.42 -24.26
N ILE A 105 -4.25 7.94 -23.83
CA ILE A 105 -5.48 7.13 -23.66
C ILE A 105 -5.89 6.42 -24.95
N VAL A 106 -5.69 7.07 -26.11
CA VAL A 106 -6.04 6.53 -27.43
C VAL A 106 -5.12 5.40 -27.91
N GLU A 107 -4.01 5.18 -27.23
CA GLU A 107 -3.02 4.15 -27.56
C GLU A 107 -3.06 2.95 -26.60
N ILE A 108 -3.87 3.04 -25.52
CA ILE A 108 -3.99 1.95 -24.54
C ILE A 108 -4.79 0.81 -25.16
N SER A 109 -4.18 -0.37 -25.25
CA SER A 109 -4.86 -1.58 -25.69
C SER A 109 -5.78 -2.15 -24.60
N GLU A 110 -6.74 -3.00 -25.01
CA GLU A 110 -7.61 -3.73 -24.07
C GLU A 110 -6.79 -4.55 -23.06
N ALA A 111 -5.76 -5.25 -23.52
CA ALA A 111 -4.90 -6.06 -22.66
C ALA A 111 -4.15 -5.21 -21.62
N GLU A 112 -3.67 -4.02 -21.99
CA GLU A 112 -3.04 -3.09 -21.04
C GLU A 112 -4.04 -2.53 -20.04
N TYR A 113 -5.26 -2.23 -20.47
CA TYR A 113 -6.34 -1.79 -19.59
C TYR A 113 -6.71 -2.89 -18.57
N ASP A 114 -6.88 -4.13 -19.06
CA ASP A 114 -7.22 -5.28 -18.20
C ASP A 114 -6.13 -5.56 -17.18
N ASP A 115 -4.86 -5.51 -17.57
CA ASP A 115 -3.72 -5.66 -16.66
C ASP A 115 -3.72 -4.55 -15.60
N MET A 116 -3.89 -3.27 -15.98
CA MET A 116 -3.97 -2.15 -15.04
C MET A 116 -5.15 -2.29 -14.08
N SER A 117 -6.31 -2.72 -14.59
CA SER A 117 -7.49 -2.95 -13.79
C SER A 117 -7.30 -4.13 -12.80
N ALA A 118 -6.70 -5.23 -13.27
CA ALA A 118 -6.44 -6.41 -12.44
C ALA A 118 -5.47 -6.10 -11.31
N VAL A 119 -4.36 -5.40 -11.58
CA VAL A 119 -3.33 -5.11 -10.58
C VAL A 119 -3.76 -3.99 -9.62
N ASN A 120 -4.42 -2.92 -10.07
CA ASN A 120 -4.69 -1.74 -9.24
C ASN A 120 -6.08 -1.74 -8.59
N ALA A 121 -7.14 -2.14 -9.31
CA ALA A 121 -8.51 -2.11 -8.80
C ALA A 121 -8.94 -3.46 -8.22
N LYS A 122 -8.85 -4.53 -9.02
CA LYS A 122 -9.35 -5.86 -8.65
C LYS A 122 -8.59 -6.45 -7.47
N SER A 123 -7.24 -6.40 -7.50
CA SER A 123 -6.43 -6.90 -6.39
C SER A 123 -6.76 -6.18 -5.08
N ALA A 124 -6.92 -4.85 -5.13
CA ALA A 124 -7.28 -4.05 -3.96
C ALA A 124 -8.67 -4.39 -3.42
N PHE A 125 -9.66 -4.60 -4.30
CA PHE A 125 -10.99 -5.01 -3.89
C PHE A 125 -10.98 -6.35 -3.14
N PHE A 126 -10.31 -7.36 -3.69
CA PHE A 126 -10.24 -8.67 -3.04
C PHE A 126 -9.36 -8.65 -1.78
N PHE A 127 -8.32 -7.82 -1.73
CA PHE A 127 -7.55 -7.60 -0.52
C PHE A 127 -8.42 -7.00 0.60
N ILE A 128 -9.22 -5.98 0.31
CA ILE A 128 -10.18 -5.39 1.26
C ILE A 128 -11.22 -6.42 1.70
N LYS A 129 -11.78 -7.20 0.77
CA LYS A 129 -12.73 -8.26 1.07
C LYS A 129 -12.15 -9.30 2.04
N GLU A 130 -10.96 -9.82 1.77
CA GLU A 130 -10.35 -10.84 2.62
C GLU A 130 -9.88 -10.26 3.96
N ALA A 131 -9.43 -9.00 3.99
CA ALA A 131 -9.18 -8.29 5.24
C ALA A 131 -10.45 -8.20 6.10
N GLY A 132 -11.59 -7.86 5.50
CA GLY A 132 -12.88 -7.84 6.20
C GLY A 132 -13.28 -9.18 6.80
N ARG A 133 -12.93 -10.30 6.15
CA ARG A 133 -13.21 -11.67 6.62
C ARG A 133 -12.25 -12.16 7.70
N THR A 134 -11.00 -11.69 7.67
CA THR A 134 -9.87 -12.34 8.35
C THR A 134 -9.28 -11.53 9.49
N LEU A 135 -9.29 -10.18 9.38
CA LEU A 135 -8.77 -9.33 10.44
C LEU A 135 -9.47 -9.57 11.78
N SER A 136 -8.70 -9.54 12.84
CA SER A 136 -9.24 -9.52 14.20
C SER A 136 -10.12 -8.29 14.43
N ASP A 137 -11.01 -8.34 15.41
CA ASP A 137 -11.78 -7.18 15.83
C ASP A 137 -10.82 -6.05 16.26
N ASN A 138 -11.21 -4.81 15.99
CA ASN A 138 -10.39 -3.62 16.14
C ASN A 138 -9.14 -3.59 15.22
N GLY A 139 -9.12 -4.40 14.17
CA GLY A 139 -8.06 -4.45 13.17
C GLY A 139 -7.92 -3.17 12.36
N LYS A 140 -6.84 -3.07 11.60
CA LYS A 140 -6.51 -1.90 10.78
C LYS A 140 -6.22 -2.32 9.35
N LEU A 141 -6.83 -1.64 8.40
CA LEU A 141 -6.62 -1.84 6.97
C LEU A 141 -6.21 -0.53 6.30
N VAL A 142 -5.06 -0.54 5.63
CA VAL A 142 -4.58 0.59 4.83
C VAL A 142 -4.33 0.13 3.40
N THR A 143 -4.83 0.87 2.41
CA THR A 143 -4.57 0.60 0.99
C THR A 143 -3.91 1.81 0.34
N LEU A 144 -2.79 1.59 -0.36
CA LEU A 144 -2.10 2.64 -1.10
C LEU A 144 -2.81 2.93 -2.43
N VAL A 145 -3.15 4.18 -2.61
CA VAL A 145 -3.66 4.76 -3.86
C VAL A 145 -2.61 5.72 -4.44
N THR A 146 -2.96 6.85 -4.96
CA THR A 146 -2.04 7.81 -5.57
C THR A 146 -2.57 9.23 -5.42
N SER A 147 -1.68 10.21 -5.30
CA SER A 147 -2.03 11.64 -5.37
C SER A 147 -2.65 12.06 -6.70
N LEU A 148 -2.49 11.24 -7.76
CA LEU A 148 -3.15 11.49 -9.05
C LEU A 148 -4.69 11.48 -8.95
N LEU A 149 -5.26 10.96 -7.87
CA LEU A 149 -6.70 11.09 -7.59
C LEU A 149 -7.14 12.54 -7.34
N GLY A 150 -6.23 13.42 -6.98
CA GLY A 150 -6.44 14.86 -6.81
C GLY A 150 -5.72 15.70 -7.89
N ALA A 151 -5.08 15.09 -8.87
CA ALA A 151 -4.29 15.78 -9.89
C ALA A 151 -4.98 15.76 -11.26
N TYR A 152 -4.68 16.79 -12.05
CA TYR A 152 -4.95 16.80 -13.48
C TYR A 152 -3.65 16.53 -14.24
N THR A 153 -3.41 15.25 -14.57
CA THR A 153 -2.14 14.81 -15.18
C THR A 153 -2.43 13.91 -16.39
N PRO A 154 -1.93 14.25 -17.59
CA PRO A 154 -2.13 13.46 -18.80
C PRO A 154 -1.36 12.12 -18.72
N PHE A 155 -1.73 11.18 -19.57
CA PHE A 155 -1.09 9.88 -19.79
C PHE A 155 -1.25 8.82 -18.67
N TYR A 156 -1.91 9.11 -17.57
CA TYR A 156 -2.11 8.18 -16.45
C TYR A 156 -3.54 7.62 -16.35
N ALA A 157 -4.34 7.70 -17.43
CA ALA A 157 -5.76 7.37 -17.41
C ALA A 157 -6.03 5.94 -16.85
N ALA A 158 -5.34 4.93 -17.36
CA ALA A 158 -5.53 3.55 -16.89
C ALA A 158 -4.99 3.33 -15.47
N TYR A 159 -3.90 3.96 -15.10
CA TYR A 159 -3.33 3.86 -13.75
C TYR A 159 -4.18 4.56 -12.70
N ALA A 160 -4.41 5.85 -12.86
CA ALA A 160 -5.20 6.64 -11.91
C ALA A 160 -6.66 6.16 -11.87
N GLY A 161 -7.23 5.82 -13.05
CA GLY A 161 -8.54 5.19 -13.17
C GLY A 161 -8.63 3.85 -12.45
N GLY A 162 -7.58 3.03 -12.50
CA GLY A 162 -7.49 1.76 -11.77
C GLY A 162 -7.35 1.94 -10.24
N LYS A 163 -6.78 3.05 -9.77
CA LYS A 163 -6.70 3.38 -8.34
C LYS A 163 -7.95 4.10 -7.81
N ALA A 164 -8.70 4.80 -8.66
CA ALA A 164 -9.86 5.58 -8.24
C ALA A 164 -10.97 4.77 -7.53
N PRO A 165 -11.35 3.56 -7.95
CA PRO A 165 -12.38 2.78 -7.28
C PRO A 165 -12.06 2.46 -5.82
N VAL A 166 -10.77 2.41 -5.45
CA VAL A 166 -10.32 2.08 -4.10
C VAL A 166 -10.85 3.07 -3.06
N GLU A 167 -11.06 4.34 -3.43
CA GLU A 167 -11.71 5.32 -2.54
C GLU A 167 -13.11 4.87 -2.13
N HIS A 168 -13.92 4.40 -3.08
CA HIS A 168 -15.27 3.91 -2.78
C HIS A 168 -15.25 2.58 -2.04
N TYR A 169 -14.32 1.69 -2.38
CA TYR A 169 -14.13 0.43 -1.63
C TYR A 169 -13.78 0.73 -0.16
N THR A 170 -12.90 1.71 0.09
CA THR A 170 -12.51 2.16 1.44
C THR A 170 -13.72 2.69 2.21
N ARG A 171 -14.55 3.55 1.59
CA ARG A 171 -15.75 4.12 2.22
C ARG A 171 -16.77 3.04 2.56
N ALA A 172 -17.07 2.13 1.63
CA ALA A 172 -18.01 1.02 1.86
C ALA A 172 -17.50 0.10 2.98
N ALA A 173 -16.26 -0.37 2.87
CA ALA A 173 -15.65 -1.28 3.84
C ALA A 173 -15.59 -0.67 5.25
N SER A 174 -15.35 0.63 5.39
CA SER A 174 -15.36 1.30 6.71
C SER A 174 -16.70 1.22 7.41
N LYS A 175 -17.80 1.19 6.66
CA LYS A 175 -19.16 1.02 7.21
C LYS A 175 -19.48 -0.44 7.48
N GLU A 176 -19.14 -1.32 6.53
CA GLU A 176 -19.43 -2.75 6.64
C GLU A 176 -18.64 -3.42 7.77
N PHE A 177 -17.40 -3.00 8.01
CA PHE A 177 -16.53 -3.58 9.05
C PHE A 177 -16.59 -2.83 10.39
N GLY A 178 -17.30 -1.71 10.43
CA GLY A 178 -17.38 -0.82 11.60
C GLY A 178 -17.93 -1.48 12.86
N ALA A 179 -18.90 -2.42 12.72
CA ALA A 179 -19.44 -3.18 13.86
C ALA A 179 -18.37 -4.03 14.59
N ARG A 180 -17.27 -4.38 13.89
CA ARG A 180 -16.11 -5.09 14.45
C ARG A 180 -14.98 -4.14 14.89
N GLY A 181 -15.20 -2.83 14.82
CA GLY A 181 -14.19 -1.83 15.16
C GLY A 181 -13.01 -1.78 14.15
N VAL A 182 -13.14 -2.37 12.96
CA VAL A 182 -12.07 -2.38 11.96
C VAL A 182 -11.98 -1.01 11.29
N SER A 183 -10.82 -0.36 11.39
CA SER A 183 -10.53 0.90 10.70
C SER A 183 -10.03 0.61 9.28
N VAL A 184 -10.59 1.32 8.30
CA VAL A 184 -10.25 1.18 6.87
C VAL A 184 -9.92 2.54 6.28
N THR A 185 -8.70 2.72 5.78
CA THR A 185 -8.21 3.96 5.19
C THR A 185 -7.49 3.72 3.87
N ALA A 186 -7.44 4.74 3.03
CA ALA A 186 -6.61 4.77 1.85
C ALA A 186 -5.61 5.94 1.92
N VAL A 187 -4.40 5.73 1.42
CA VAL A 187 -3.32 6.74 1.43
C VAL A 187 -2.82 6.95 0.01
N GLY A 188 -2.81 8.21 -0.44
CA GLY A 188 -2.32 8.62 -1.75
C GLY A 188 -1.00 9.40 -1.64
N PRO A 189 0.16 8.74 -1.76
CA PRO A 189 1.44 9.41 -1.79
C PRO A 189 1.61 10.27 -3.04
N GLY A 190 2.48 11.28 -2.96
CA GLY A 190 3.01 12.00 -4.11
C GLY A 190 3.93 11.15 -4.98
N PRO A 191 4.56 11.74 -6.00
CA PRO A 191 5.57 11.05 -6.80
C PRO A 191 6.75 10.69 -5.88
N MET A 192 6.95 9.38 -5.67
CA MET A 192 7.96 8.87 -4.73
C MET A 192 9.27 8.54 -5.44
N ASP A 193 10.39 8.88 -4.81
CA ASP A 193 11.74 8.52 -5.26
C ASP A 193 11.99 7.01 -5.08
N THR A 194 11.49 6.21 -6.01
CA THR A 194 11.60 4.75 -5.97
C THR A 194 11.77 4.16 -7.36
N PRO A 195 12.31 2.93 -7.48
CA PRO A 195 12.32 2.19 -8.74
C PRO A 195 10.95 1.92 -9.37
N PHE A 196 9.87 2.16 -8.64
CA PHE A 196 8.51 2.09 -9.16
C PHE A 196 8.16 3.29 -10.05
N PHE A 197 8.72 4.46 -9.75
CA PHE A 197 8.43 5.73 -10.43
C PHE A 197 9.21 5.86 -11.74
N TYR A 198 10.52 5.68 -11.71
CA TYR A 198 11.41 6.02 -12.82
C TYR A 198 11.16 5.28 -14.13
N PRO A 199 10.78 3.98 -14.17
CA PRO A 199 10.56 3.31 -15.45
C PRO A 199 9.40 3.88 -16.27
N ALA A 200 8.46 4.59 -15.64
CA ALA A 200 7.34 5.23 -16.30
C ALA A 200 7.64 6.67 -16.73
N GLU A 201 8.75 7.26 -16.28
CA GLU A 201 9.06 8.69 -16.41
C GLU A 201 10.33 8.92 -17.25
N GLY A 202 10.24 9.78 -18.26
CA GLY A 202 11.43 10.34 -18.92
C GLY A 202 12.08 11.46 -18.06
N GLU A 203 13.31 11.84 -18.40
CA GLU A 203 14.08 12.85 -17.63
C GLU A 203 13.33 14.18 -17.47
N ASP A 204 12.69 14.68 -18.54
CA ASP A 204 11.91 15.93 -18.50
C ASP A 204 10.69 15.82 -17.56
N ALA A 205 10.06 14.66 -17.54
CA ALA A 205 8.92 14.42 -16.64
C ALA A 205 9.35 14.32 -15.19
N VAL A 206 10.49 13.70 -14.91
CA VAL A 206 11.09 13.68 -13.56
C VAL A 206 11.41 15.11 -13.10
N ALA A 207 12.03 15.92 -13.97
CA ALA A 207 12.31 17.33 -13.68
C ALA A 207 11.04 18.13 -13.42
N TYR A 208 10.00 17.92 -14.23
CA TYR A 208 8.67 18.53 -14.02
C TYR A 208 8.07 18.14 -12.64
N HIS A 209 8.07 16.86 -12.29
CA HIS A 209 7.53 16.42 -11.00
C HIS A 209 8.27 17.03 -9.83
N LYS A 210 9.60 17.11 -9.87
CA LYS A 210 10.42 17.78 -8.85
C LYS A 210 10.07 19.25 -8.69
N THR A 211 9.80 19.94 -9.80
CA THR A 211 9.40 21.35 -9.78
C THR A 211 7.96 21.53 -9.33
N ALA A 212 7.03 20.73 -9.90
CA ALA A 212 5.60 20.82 -9.61
C ALA A 212 5.25 20.45 -8.18
N ALA A 213 5.95 19.48 -7.61
CA ALA A 213 5.77 19.11 -6.21
C ALA A 213 6.20 20.21 -5.24
N ALA A 214 7.04 21.17 -5.68
CA ALA A 214 7.58 22.25 -4.85
C ALA A 214 8.19 21.75 -3.52
N LEU A 215 8.65 20.50 -3.49
CA LEU A 215 9.08 19.80 -2.27
C LEU A 215 10.57 20.01 -1.97
N SER A 216 11.31 20.68 -2.86
CA SER A 216 12.77 20.80 -2.76
C SER A 216 13.28 21.40 -1.44
N ALA A 217 12.42 22.14 -0.71
CA ALA A 217 12.75 22.65 0.62
C ALA A 217 12.52 21.62 1.74
N PHE A 218 11.79 20.54 1.46
CA PHE A 218 11.38 19.52 2.45
C PHE A 218 12.02 18.16 2.20
N THR A 219 12.40 17.85 0.97
CA THR A 219 12.90 16.52 0.58
C THR A 219 14.32 16.58 0.05
N ARG A 220 15.04 15.47 0.13
CA ARG A 220 16.40 15.32 -0.40
C ARG A 220 16.43 15.30 -1.93
N THR A 221 15.39 14.77 -2.56
CA THR A 221 15.37 14.46 -3.99
C THR A 221 14.48 15.39 -4.80
N GLY A 222 13.66 16.22 -4.15
CA GLY A 222 12.58 17.02 -4.76
C GLY A 222 11.32 16.22 -5.07
N LEU A 223 11.29 14.92 -4.69
CA LEU A 223 10.13 14.03 -4.74
C LEU A 223 9.72 13.65 -3.32
N THR A 224 8.64 12.91 -3.17
CA THR A 224 8.25 12.35 -1.87
C THR A 224 9.23 11.23 -1.48
N ASP A 225 9.92 11.38 -0.38
CA ASP A 225 10.71 10.29 0.21
C ASP A 225 9.77 9.27 0.87
N ILE A 226 10.04 7.97 0.70
CA ILE A 226 9.18 6.91 1.29
C ILE A 226 9.21 6.94 2.81
N GLU A 227 10.30 7.43 3.39
CA GLU A 227 10.50 7.65 4.82
C GLU A 227 9.49 8.65 5.41
N ASP A 228 8.98 9.60 4.61
CA ASP A 228 7.97 10.58 5.05
C ASP A 228 6.56 9.99 5.06
N ILE A 229 6.32 8.91 4.30
CA ILE A 229 5.03 8.23 4.23
C ILE A 229 4.86 7.21 5.37
N VAL A 230 5.94 6.53 5.74
CA VAL A 230 5.90 5.44 6.73
C VAL A 230 5.38 5.87 8.10
N PRO A 231 5.80 7.01 8.70
CA PRO A 231 5.26 7.46 10.00
C PRO A 231 3.75 7.72 9.94
N PHE A 232 3.23 8.17 8.80
CA PHE A 232 1.80 8.36 8.64
C PHE A 232 1.04 7.04 8.55
N ILE A 233 1.57 6.03 7.84
CA ILE A 233 0.99 4.68 7.83
C ILE A 233 0.98 4.11 9.26
N ARG A 234 2.10 4.22 9.98
CA ARG A 234 2.18 3.79 11.37
C ARG A 234 1.14 4.49 12.25
N PHE A 235 0.95 5.78 12.11
CA PHE A 235 -0.10 6.53 12.81
C PHE A 235 -1.50 5.97 12.51
N LEU A 236 -1.83 5.72 11.24
CA LEU A 236 -3.14 5.19 10.84
C LEU A 236 -3.43 3.79 11.41
N VAL A 237 -2.40 2.95 11.56
CA VAL A 237 -2.57 1.60 12.12
C VAL A 237 -2.44 1.56 13.65
N SER A 238 -2.26 2.72 14.29
CA SER A 238 -2.21 2.88 15.75
C SER A 238 -3.14 4.01 16.22
N ASP A 239 -2.60 5.14 16.62
CA ASP A 239 -3.35 6.28 17.21
C ASP A 239 -4.36 6.92 16.25
N GLY A 240 -4.14 6.80 14.95
CA GLY A 240 -5.01 7.30 13.89
C GLY A 240 -6.22 6.42 13.56
N TRP A 241 -6.50 5.38 14.33
CA TRP A 241 -7.57 4.40 14.08
C TRP A 241 -8.96 5.02 13.87
N TRP A 242 -9.19 6.22 14.42
CA TRP A 242 -10.46 6.94 14.28
C TRP A 242 -10.67 7.55 12.88
N MET A 243 -9.62 7.62 12.05
CA MET A 243 -9.68 8.17 10.69
C MET A 243 -10.20 7.14 9.67
N THR A 244 -11.24 6.38 10.00
CA THR A 244 -11.80 5.36 9.11
C THR A 244 -12.63 5.98 7.97
N GLY A 245 -12.67 5.30 6.81
CA GLY A 245 -13.42 5.70 5.62
C GLY A 245 -12.80 6.85 4.82
N GLN A 246 -11.60 7.28 5.17
CA GLN A 246 -10.93 8.41 4.53
C GLN A 246 -9.92 7.95 3.47
N THR A 247 -9.78 8.77 2.42
CA THR A 247 -8.65 8.74 1.49
C THR A 247 -7.84 10.00 1.74
N ILE A 248 -6.59 9.84 2.16
CA ILE A 248 -5.75 10.96 2.57
C ILE A 248 -4.56 11.06 1.62
N LEU A 249 -4.40 12.24 1.00
CA LEU A 249 -3.26 12.52 0.13
C LEU A 249 -2.09 13.02 0.99
N VAL A 250 -1.01 12.24 1.01
CA VAL A 250 0.23 12.56 1.75
C VAL A 250 1.32 12.83 0.72
N ASN A 251 1.44 14.08 0.30
CA ASN A 251 2.17 14.43 -0.91
C ASN A 251 2.90 15.78 -0.84
N GLY A 252 3.10 16.33 0.36
CA GLY A 252 3.82 17.60 0.54
C GLY A 252 3.20 18.82 -0.16
N GLY A 253 1.88 18.74 -0.48
CA GLY A 253 1.18 19.81 -1.21
C GLY A 253 1.26 19.69 -2.74
N TYR A 254 1.76 18.58 -3.26
CA TYR A 254 1.78 18.31 -4.71
C TYR A 254 0.38 18.42 -5.36
N THR A 255 -0.64 17.89 -4.70
CA THR A 255 -2.04 18.04 -5.09
C THR A 255 -2.92 18.26 -3.88
N THR A 256 -4.08 18.89 -4.09
CA THR A 256 -5.13 19.06 -3.09
C THR A 256 -6.43 18.42 -3.59
N LYS A 257 -7.31 18.05 -2.65
CA LYS A 257 -8.59 17.43 -2.94
C LYS A 257 -9.70 18.11 -2.11
#